data_3a483d7dd0060dc3fa521dbeede0d15e
#
_entry.id   3a483d7dd0060dc3fa521dbeede0d15e
#
_cell.length_a   1.000
_cell.length_b   1.000
_cell.length_c   1.000
_cell.angle_alpha   90.00
_cell.angle_beta   90.00
_cell.angle_gamma   90.00
#
_symmetry.space_group_name_H-M   'P 1'
#
loop_
_entity.id
_entity.type
_entity.pdbx_description
1 polymer ?
#
loop_
_entity_poly.entity_id
_entity_poly.type
_entity_poly.pdbx_seq_one_letter_code
_entity_poly.pdbx_strand_id
1 'polypeptide(L)'
;FFASDWEIHYNSSRTGVRLIGPKPEWARSDGGEAGMHPSNIHDNAYAVGTVDLTGDMPVILGPDGPSLGGFVCPVTVISADLWKLGQLKAGDKVQFVPVSQDQAVALREALDESVATLTAATAHITPIKPSTPILDSLSTNEHETGVVYRAAGDNYVLVEYGPMELDIRLRFRAHALMLWLREQNHDAILELTPDRKSVV
;
A
#
# COMPACT_ATOMS: atom_id res chain seq x y z
N PHE A 1 4.27 -15.19 -1.37
CA PHE A 1 2.97 -14.52 -1.59
C PHE A 1 2.49 -14.74 -3.03
N PHE A 2 3.27 -14.40 -4.05
CA PHE A 2 2.87 -14.46 -5.47
C PHE A 2 2.82 -15.88 -6.07
N ALA A 3 3.45 -16.88 -5.44
CA ALA A 3 3.43 -18.27 -5.89
C ALA A 3 2.27 -19.09 -5.32
N SER A 4 1.39 -18.47 -4.55
CA SER A 4 0.33 -19.18 -3.81
C SER A 4 -1.05 -18.75 -4.29
N ASP A 5 -1.97 -19.70 -4.28
CA ASP A 5 -3.39 -19.42 -4.35
C ASP A 5 -3.89 -19.00 -2.97
N TRP A 6 -4.68 -17.94 -2.94
CA TRP A 6 -5.30 -17.39 -1.73
C TRP A 6 -6.81 -17.59 -1.82
N GLU A 7 -7.42 -18.06 -0.74
CA GLU A 7 -8.86 -18.21 -0.65
C GLU A 7 -9.47 -17.05 0.11
N ILE A 8 -10.63 -16.57 -0.34
CA ILE A 8 -11.34 -15.47 0.32
C ILE A 8 -12.04 -16.01 1.58
N HIS A 9 -11.70 -15.43 2.71
CA HIS A 9 -12.28 -15.78 4.01
C HIS A 9 -13.74 -15.27 4.11
N TYR A 10 -14.60 -16.04 4.78
CA TYR A 10 -16.03 -15.70 4.94
C TYR A 10 -16.29 -14.37 5.68
N ASN A 11 -15.36 -13.96 6.55
CA ASN A 11 -15.45 -12.69 7.27
C ASN A 11 -14.71 -11.56 6.51
N SER A 12 -15.08 -11.37 5.25
CA SER A 12 -14.62 -10.28 4.39
C SER A 12 -15.72 -9.24 4.21
N SER A 13 -15.34 -7.98 4.06
CA SER A 13 -16.27 -6.85 3.93
C SER A 13 -15.61 -5.69 3.16
N ARG A 14 -16.33 -4.57 3.04
CA ARG A 14 -15.77 -3.32 2.48
C ARG A 14 -14.61 -2.73 3.28
N THR A 15 -14.51 -3.08 4.57
CA THR A 15 -13.35 -2.70 5.41
C THR A 15 -12.09 -3.44 4.99
N GLY A 16 -12.21 -4.72 4.65
CA GLY A 16 -11.08 -5.52 4.19
C GLY A 16 -11.48 -6.92 3.75
N VAL A 17 -10.79 -7.40 2.71
CA VAL A 17 -10.92 -8.76 2.17
C VAL A 17 -9.83 -9.62 2.79
N ARG A 18 -10.22 -10.55 3.66
CA ARG A 18 -9.29 -11.46 4.36
C ARG A 18 -8.94 -12.64 3.49
N LEU A 19 -7.66 -13.03 3.53
CA LEU A 19 -7.11 -14.12 2.72
C LEU A 19 -6.71 -15.30 3.60
N ILE A 20 -7.04 -16.50 3.16
CA ILE A 20 -6.58 -17.77 3.72
C ILE A 20 -5.51 -18.33 2.79
N GLY A 21 -4.34 -18.65 3.34
CA GLY A 21 -3.22 -19.19 2.56
C GLY A 21 -2.00 -19.45 3.43
N PRO A 22 -0.81 -19.57 2.83
CA PRO A 22 0.42 -19.82 3.57
C PRO A 22 0.73 -18.71 4.57
N LYS A 23 1.24 -19.09 5.73
CA LYS A 23 1.72 -18.12 6.72
C LYS A 23 2.97 -17.41 6.21
N PRO A 24 3.12 -16.11 6.49
CA PRO A 24 4.36 -15.38 6.22
C PRO A 24 5.54 -15.95 7.02
N GLU A 25 6.72 -15.95 6.40
CA GLU A 25 7.98 -16.16 7.11
C GLU A 25 8.52 -14.82 7.57
N TRP A 26 8.70 -14.66 8.88
CA TRP A 26 9.12 -13.41 9.48
C TRP A 26 10.64 -13.39 9.66
N ALA A 27 11.29 -12.32 9.16
CA ALA A 27 12.72 -12.10 9.39
C ALA A 27 13.04 -11.71 10.84
N ARG A 28 12.04 -11.17 11.56
CA ARG A 28 12.18 -10.81 12.98
C ARG A 28 11.98 -12.04 13.85
N SER A 29 12.95 -12.35 14.69
CA SER A 29 12.87 -13.43 15.68
C SER A 29 12.53 -12.95 17.08
N ASP A 30 12.64 -11.63 17.32
CA ASP A 30 12.45 -10.95 18.62
C ASP A 30 11.06 -10.33 18.80
N GLY A 31 10.17 -10.54 17.83
CA GLY A 31 8.84 -9.94 17.81
C GLY A 31 8.78 -8.63 17.03
N GLY A 32 7.61 -8.00 17.05
CA GLY A 32 7.34 -6.71 16.42
C GLY A 32 7.47 -5.56 17.41
N GLU A 33 6.79 -4.45 17.10
CA GLU A 33 6.72 -3.28 17.98
C GLU A 33 6.20 -3.66 19.36
N ALA A 34 6.87 -3.13 20.40
CA ALA A 34 6.58 -3.40 21.80
C ALA A 34 6.56 -4.90 22.19
N GLY A 35 7.32 -5.76 21.51
CA GLY A 35 7.36 -7.20 21.76
C GLY A 35 6.10 -7.96 21.30
N MET A 36 5.23 -7.33 20.52
CA MET A 36 4.05 -7.94 19.92
C MET A 36 4.41 -8.84 18.72
N HIS A 37 3.41 -9.28 17.96
CA HIS A 37 3.62 -10.10 16.78
C HIS A 37 4.57 -9.41 15.77
N PRO A 38 5.43 -10.13 15.02
CA PRO A 38 6.36 -9.55 14.04
C PRO A 38 5.72 -8.66 12.97
N SER A 39 4.42 -8.81 12.70
CA SER A 39 3.67 -7.94 11.80
C SER A 39 3.48 -6.52 12.34
N ASN A 40 3.64 -6.31 13.65
CA ASN A 40 3.43 -5.00 14.25
C ASN A 40 4.64 -4.09 14.04
N ILE A 41 4.36 -2.90 13.51
CA ILE A 41 5.31 -1.79 13.31
C ILE A 41 4.73 -0.54 13.97
N HIS A 42 5.50 0.56 14.00
CA HIS A 42 4.90 1.88 14.27
C HIS A 42 3.81 2.18 13.24
N ASP A 43 2.97 3.18 13.54
CA ASP A 43 1.98 3.66 12.59
C ASP A 43 2.55 3.83 11.19
N ASN A 44 1.74 3.48 10.22
CA ASN A 44 1.99 3.68 8.81
C ASN A 44 0.70 4.16 8.14
N ALA A 45 0.81 5.03 7.15
CA ALA A 45 -0.33 5.41 6.33
C ALA A 45 -0.66 4.28 5.35
N TYR A 46 -1.95 4.01 5.18
CA TYR A 46 -2.47 2.93 4.35
C TYR A 46 -3.17 3.49 3.11
N ALA A 47 -2.89 2.90 1.96
CA ALA A 47 -3.63 3.12 0.73
C ALA A 47 -4.76 2.09 0.57
N VAL A 48 -5.83 2.43 -0.14
CA VAL A 48 -6.85 1.46 -0.53
C VAL A 48 -6.23 0.39 -1.43
N GLY A 49 -6.54 -0.88 -1.17
CA GLY A 49 -5.94 -2.01 -1.88
C GLY A 49 -4.62 -2.51 -1.27
N THR A 50 -4.08 -1.84 -0.27
CA THR A 50 -2.90 -2.32 0.46
C THR A 50 -3.22 -3.66 1.14
N VAL A 51 -2.31 -4.61 1.04
CA VAL A 51 -2.38 -5.88 1.77
C VAL A 51 -1.65 -5.70 3.09
N ASP A 52 -2.41 -5.62 4.14
CA ASP A 52 -1.93 -5.52 5.51
C ASP A 52 -1.78 -6.95 6.10
N LEU A 53 -0.76 -7.16 6.92
CA LEU A 53 -0.54 -8.43 7.60
C LEU A 53 -1.01 -8.30 9.06
N THR A 54 -2.30 -8.54 9.28
CA THR A 54 -2.86 -8.59 10.64
C THR A 54 -2.48 -9.93 11.30
N GLY A 55 -1.36 -9.96 12.01
CA GLY A 55 -0.72 -11.22 12.42
C GLY A 55 -0.22 -11.98 11.19
N ASP A 56 -0.57 -13.27 11.12
CA ASP A 56 -0.22 -14.12 9.96
C ASP A 56 -1.27 -14.07 8.82
N MET A 57 -2.34 -13.29 8.99
CA MET A 57 -3.44 -13.22 8.03
C MET A 57 -3.31 -11.97 7.14
N PRO A 58 -3.15 -12.12 5.82
CA PRO A 58 -3.23 -10.98 4.91
C PRO A 58 -4.66 -10.47 4.78
N VAL A 59 -4.81 -9.14 4.80
CA VAL A 59 -6.08 -8.44 4.61
C VAL A 59 -5.89 -7.36 3.56
N ILE A 60 -6.63 -7.43 2.45
CA ILE A 60 -6.63 -6.37 1.45
C ILE A 60 -7.55 -5.27 1.95
N LEU A 61 -7.02 -4.10 2.22
CA LEU A 61 -7.79 -2.97 2.74
C LEU A 61 -8.77 -2.44 1.69
N GLY A 62 -10.01 -2.34 2.08
CA GLY A 62 -11.09 -1.81 1.25
C GLY A 62 -11.30 -0.31 1.43
N PRO A 63 -12.28 0.28 0.70
CA PRO A 63 -12.57 1.71 0.76
C PRO A 63 -13.07 2.19 2.13
N ASP A 64 -13.63 1.31 2.95
CA ASP A 64 -14.06 1.60 4.32
C ASP A 64 -13.03 1.14 5.36
N GLY A 65 -11.82 0.78 4.90
CA GLY A 65 -10.70 0.37 5.75
C GLY A 65 -10.03 1.54 6.46
N PRO A 66 -9.12 1.26 7.41
CA PRO A 66 -8.37 2.30 8.10
C PRO A 66 -7.38 2.97 7.14
N SER A 67 -7.19 4.28 7.31
CA SER A 67 -6.16 5.06 6.60
C SER A 67 -4.81 5.08 7.32
N LEU A 68 -4.78 4.62 8.57
CA LEU A 68 -3.58 4.53 9.42
C LEU A 68 -3.62 3.24 10.22
N GLY A 69 -2.46 2.64 10.44
CA GLY A 69 -2.31 1.50 11.33
C GLY A 69 -0.87 1.04 11.50
N GLY A 70 -0.68 0.07 12.36
CA GLY A 70 0.61 -0.43 12.79
C GLY A 70 0.95 -1.83 12.28
N PHE A 71 0.64 -2.15 11.03
CA PHE A 71 0.95 -3.45 10.44
C PHE A 71 1.82 -3.34 9.19
N VAL A 72 2.62 -4.35 8.95
CA VAL A 72 3.45 -4.48 7.73
C VAL A 72 2.57 -4.62 6.50
N CYS A 73 2.85 -3.81 5.48
CA CYS A 73 2.13 -3.75 4.21
C CYS A 73 3.08 -4.05 3.04
N PRO A 74 3.26 -5.33 2.65
CA PRO A 74 4.27 -5.70 1.66
C PRO A 74 3.90 -5.38 0.22
N VAL A 75 2.62 -5.28 -0.11
CA VAL A 75 2.12 -5.09 -1.49
C VAL A 75 0.82 -4.30 -1.50
N THR A 76 0.49 -3.73 -2.67
CA THR A 76 -0.78 -3.02 -2.90
C THR A 76 -1.39 -3.49 -4.21
N VAL A 77 -2.70 -3.74 -4.21
CA VAL A 77 -3.47 -4.03 -5.43
C VAL A 77 -3.53 -2.77 -6.28
N ILE A 78 -3.24 -2.89 -7.57
CA ILE A 78 -3.30 -1.76 -8.51
C ILE A 78 -4.72 -1.24 -8.68
N SER A 79 -4.87 0.05 -8.98
CA SER A 79 -6.18 0.71 -9.09
C SER A 79 -7.09 0.08 -10.14
N ALA A 80 -6.53 -0.40 -11.26
CA ALA A 80 -7.26 -1.11 -12.31
C ALA A 80 -7.95 -2.40 -11.84
N ASP A 81 -7.51 -2.98 -10.70
CA ASP A 81 -8.04 -4.24 -10.19
C ASP A 81 -8.89 -4.10 -8.91
N LEU A 82 -8.98 -2.90 -8.32
CA LEU A 82 -9.73 -2.67 -7.08
C LEU A 82 -11.22 -3.06 -7.19
N TRP A 83 -11.84 -2.83 -8.33
CA TRP A 83 -13.23 -3.20 -8.55
C TRP A 83 -13.49 -4.71 -8.43
N LYS A 84 -12.47 -5.56 -8.74
CA LYS A 84 -12.54 -7.01 -8.62
C LYS A 84 -12.76 -7.45 -7.18
N LEU A 85 -12.24 -6.69 -6.20
CA LEU A 85 -12.42 -7.01 -4.78
C LEU A 85 -13.90 -7.01 -4.38
N GLY A 86 -14.70 -6.14 -4.98
CA GLY A 86 -16.14 -6.09 -4.76
C GLY A 86 -16.93 -7.25 -5.40
N GLN A 87 -16.30 -8.05 -6.25
CA GLN A 87 -16.92 -9.22 -6.89
C GLN A 87 -16.60 -10.53 -6.17
N LEU A 88 -15.65 -10.50 -5.22
CA LEU A 88 -15.20 -11.69 -4.51
C LEU A 88 -16.22 -12.11 -3.43
N LYS A 89 -16.39 -13.42 -3.29
CA LYS A 89 -17.17 -14.04 -2.20
C LYS A 89 -16.34 -15.11 -1.49
N ALA A 90 -16.77 -15.50 -0.30
CA ALA A 90 -16.13 -16.54 0.49
C ALA A 90 -15.91 -17.82 -0.32
N GLY A 91 -14.70 -18.38 -0.25
CA GLY A 91 -14.28 -19.57 -0.97
C GLY A 91 -13.75 -19.33 -2.39
N ASP A 92 -13.90 -18.12 -2.95
CA ASP A 92 -13.23 -17.79 -4.21
C ASP A 92 -11.72 -17.83 -4.04
N LYS A 93 -11.02 -18.20 -5.12
CA LYS A 93 -9.56 -18.23 -5.13
C LYS A 93 -9.01 -17.10 -5.99
N VAL A 94 -7.95 -16.48 -5.48
CA VAL A 94 -7.23 -15.40 -6.17
C VAL A 94 -5.73 -15.70 -6.18
N GLN A 95 -5.07 -15.25 -7.23
CA GLN A 95 -3.62 -15.27 -7.35
C GLN A 95 -3.15 -13.85 -7.69
N PHE A 96 -2.06 -13.42 -7.06
CA PHE A 96 -1.48 -12.10 -7.27
C PHE A 96 -0.34 -12.18 -8.27
N VAL A 97 -0.36 -11.27 -9.22
CA VAL A 97 0.68 -11.14 -10.26
C VAL A 97 1.39 -9.80 -10.08
N PRO A 98 2.70 -9.79 -9.81
CA PRO A 98 3.42 -8.54 -9.69
C PRO A 98 3.60 -7.87 -11.06
N VAL A 99 3.30 -6.59 -11.13
CA VAL A 99 3.41 -5.74 -12.32
C VAL A 99 4.30 -4.54 -12.06
N SER A 100 4.86 -3.94 -13.11
CA SER A 100 5.59 -2.68 -12.99
C SER A 100 4.64 -1.49 -12.81
N GLN A 101 5.17 -0.37 -12.31
CA GLN A 101 4.42 0.87 -12.17
C GLN A 101 3.84 1.33 -13.51
N ASP A 102 4.67 1.34 -14.57
CA ASP A 102 4.22 1.73 -15.92
C ASP A 102 3.09 0.83 -16.42
N GLN A 103 3.18 -0.47 -16.15
CA GLN A 103 2.12 -1.41 -16.53
C GLN A 103 0.83 -1.18 -15.72
N ALA A 104 0.93 -0.87 -14.43
CA ALA A 104 -0.23 -0.54 -13.60
C ALA A 104 -0.96 0.70 -14.12
N VAL A 105 -0.20 1.74 -14.50
CA VAL A 105 -0.75 2.96 -15.12
C VAL A 105 -1.43 2.64 -16.45
N ALA A 106 -0.78 1.87 -17.34
CA ALA A 106 -1.35 1.50 -18.63
C ALA A 106 -2.63 0.66 -18.48
N LEU A 107 -2.69 -0.23 -17.48
CA LEU A 107 -3.90 -1.01 -17.18
C LEU A 107 -5.05 -0.13 -16.69
N ARG A 108 -4.76 0.89 -15.88
CA ARG A 108 -5.75 1.87 -15.42
C ARG A 108 -6.30 2.67 -16.60
N GLU A 109 -5.42 3.22 -17.45
CA GLU A 109 -5.83 3.98 -18.63
C GLU A 109 -6.68 3.14 -19.57
N ALA A 110 -6.32 1.86 -19.80
CA ALA A 110 -7.10 0.93 -20.59
C ALA A 110 -8.48 0.63 -19.98
N LEU A 111 -8.57 0.55 -18.66
CA LEU A 111 -9.85 0.39 -17.95
C LEU A 111 -10.72 1.64 -18.12
N ASP A 112 -10.15 2.82 -17.93
CA ASP A 112 -10.86 4.10 -18.06
C ASP A 112 -11.39 4.29 -19.49
N GLU A 113 -10.58 3.97 -20.52
CA GLU A 113 -11.01 3.97 -21.91
C GLU A 113 -12.13 2.96 -22.18
N SER A 114 -11.99 1.74 -21.63
CA SER A 114 -13.01 0.69 -21.75
C SER A 114 -14.35 1.13 -21.17
N VAL A 115 -14.34 1.80 -20.03
CA VAL A 115 -15.56 2.35 -19.41
C VAL A 115 -16.13 3.49 -20.23
N ALA A 116 -15.29 4.41 -20.72
CA ALA A 116 -15.72 5.56 -21.50
C ALA A 116 -16.34 5.17 -22.86
N THR A 117 -15.77 4.16 -23.50
CA THR A 117 -16.18 3.71 -24.84
C THR A 117 -17.13 2.52 -24.84
N LEU A 118 -17.35 1.88 -23.69
CA LEU A 118 -18.10 0.62 -23.52
C LEU A 118 -17.55 -0.52 -24.40
N THR A 119 -16.23 -0.53 -24.62
CA THR A 119 -15.52 -1.58 -25.35
C THR A 119 -14.66 -2.39 -24.39
N ALA A 120 -14.42 -3.68 -24.71
CA ALA A 120 -13.59 -4.52 -23.86
C ALA A 120 -12.13 -4.03 -23.82
N ALA A 121 -11.55 -3.91 -22.62
CA ALA A 121 -10.13 -3.62 -22.48
C ALA A 121 -9.28 -4.79 -23.00
N THR A 122 -8.22 -4.49 -23.76
CA THR A 122 -7.31 -5.48 -24.37
C THR A 122 -5.90 -5.42 -23.77
N ALA A 123 -5.78 -5.01 -22.52
CA ALA A 123 -4.48 -4.90 -21.88
C ALA A 123 -3.91 -6.28 -21.49
N HIS A 124 -2.62 -6.49 -21.78
CA HIS A 124 -1.90 -7.71 -21.44
C HIS A 124 -1.03 -7.50 -20.19
N ILE A 125 -1.10 -8.44 -19.26
CA ILE A 125 -0.25 -8.45 -18.08
C ILE A 125 1.05 -9.20 -18.40
N THR A 126 2.19 -8.54 -18.19
CA THR A 126 3.51 -9.16 -18.22
C THR A 126 4.06 -9.20 -16.80
N PRO A 127 4.07 -10.39 -16.15
CA PRO A 127 4.59 -10.51 -14.79
C PRO A 127 6.04 -10.09 -14.70
N ILE A 128 6.38 -9.36 -13.63
CA ILE A 128 7.76 -8.99 -13.33
C ILE A 128 8.27 -9.71 -12.08
N LYS A 129 9.57 -9.74 -11.89
CA LYS A 129 10.13 -10.09 -10.59
C LYS A 129 9.93 -8.92 -9.63
N PRO A 130 9.37 -9.14 -8.42
CA PRO A 130 9.22 -8.08 -7.43
C PRO A 130 10.55 -7.34 -7.17
N SER A 131 10.50 -6.02 -7.15
CA SER A 131 11.63 -5.13 -6.91
C SER A 131 11.36 -4.23 -5.71
N THR A 132 12.27 -3.30 -5.44
CA THR A 132 12.06 -2.31 -4.39
C THR A 132 10.92 -1.36 -4.73
N PRO A 133 10.06 -0.98 -3.76
CA PRO A 133 9.05 0.05 -3.95
C PRO A 133 9.61 1.47 -3.86
N ILE A 134 10.92 1.62 -3.58
CA ILE A 134 11.55 2.94 -3.44
C ILE A 134 11.62 3.60 -4.81
N LEU A 135 10.98 4.76 -4.93
CA LEU A 135 11.00 5.59 -6.13
C LEU A 135 12.23 6.48 -6.15
N ASP A 136 12.54 7.08 -4.99
CA ASP A 136 13.69 7.97 -4.83
C ASP A 136 14.06 8.09 -3.34
N SER A 137 15.25 8.61 -3.05
CA SER A 137 15.71 8.89 -1.69
C SER A 137 16.69 10.06 -1.65
N LEU A 138 16.50 10.92 -0.64
CA LEU A 138 17.43 11.99 -0.30
C LEU A 138 18.24 11.56 0.90
N SER A 139 19.56 11.50 0.76
CA SER A 139 20.47 11.13 1.84
C SER A 139 20.61 12.27 2.87
N THR A 140 20.88 11.90 4.13
CA THR A 140 21.20 12.86 5.18
C THR A 140 22.58 13.47 5.00
N ASN A 141 22.65 14.81 5.08
CA ASN A 141 23.81 15.50 5.57
C ASN A 141 23.73 15.61 7.11
N GLU A 142 24.80 16.01 7.80
CA GLU A 142 24.90 16.03 9.28
C GLU A 142 23.75 16.76 10.01
N HIS A 143 22.96 17.57 9.32
CA HIS A 143 21.87 18.38 9.87
C HIS A 143 20.51 18.16 9.21
N GLU A 144 20.41 17.31 8.20
CA GLU A 144 19.18 17.06 7.46
C GLU A 144 18.67 15.63 7.66
N THR A 145 17.38 15.51 7.83
CA THR A 145 16.70 14.21 7.91
C THR A 145 16.58 13.61 6.52
N GLY A 146 17.01 12.35 6.36
CA GLY A 146 16.79 11.62 5.12
C GLY A 146 15.31 11.49 4.77
N VAL A 147 15.03 11.45 3.48
CA VAL A 147 13.65 11.26 2.97
C VAL A 147 13.65 10.08 2.00
N VAL A 148 12.65 9.23 2.11
CA VAL A 148 12.43 8.12 1.18
C VAL A 148 11.04 8.27 0.58
N TYR A 149 10.96 8.18 -0.74
CA TYR A 149 9.71 8.16 -1.50
C TYR A 149 9.43 6.73 -1.93
N ARG A 150 8.26 6.20 -1.57
CA ARG A 150 7.84 4.85 -1.93
C ARG A 150 6.54 4.86 -2.71
N ALA A 151 6.43 3.99 -3.70
CA ALA A 151 5.15 3.67 -4.29
C ALA A 151 4.30 2.85 -3.29
N ALA A 152 3.06 3.25 -3.11
CA ALA A 152 2.02 2.49 -2.41
C ALA A 152 0.90 2.19 -3.43
N GLY A 153 1.11 1.18 -4.27
CA GLY A 153 0.33 0.98 -5.50
C GLY A 153 0.69 1.97 -6.60
N ASP A 154 -0.23 2.23 -7.50
CA ASP A 154 -0.04 3.09 -8.68
C ASP A 154 -0.61 4.52 -8.50
N ASN A 155 -1.33 4.76 -7.39
CA ASN A 155 -2.00 6.04 -7.11
C ASN A 155 -1.47 6.78 -5.89
N TYR A 156 -0.61 6.16 -5.07
CA TYR A 156 -0.16 6.77 -3.83
C TYR A 156 1.36 6.79 -3.74
N VAL A 157 1.87 7.85 -3.14
CA VAL A 157 3.29 7.99 -2.80
C VAL A 157 3.41 8.18 -1.30
N LEU A 158 4.10 7.26 -0.64
CA LEU A 158 4.46 7.40 0.76
C LEU A 158 5.79 8.17 0.87
N VAL A 159 5.76 9.30 1.55
CA VAL A 159 6.93 10.13 1.84
C VAL A 159 7.32 9.91 3.29
N GLU A 160 8.46 9.26 3.53
CA GLU A 160 8.94 8.90 4.86
C GLU A 160 10.16 9.74 5.27
N TYR A 161 10.15 10.23 6.50
CA TYR A 161 11.24 11.00 7.10
C TYR A 161 12.01 10.18 8.14
N GLY A 162 13.32 10.04 7.95
CA GLY A 162 14.22 9.45 8.93
C GLY A 162 13.95 7.97 9.27
N PRO A 163 14.52 7.48 10.39
CA PRO A 163 14.36 6.10 10.83
C PRO A 163 12.96 5.83 11.39
N MET A 164 12.61 4.55 11.56
CA MET A 164 11.36 4.09 12.20
C MET A 164 11.45 4.25 13.72
N GLU A 165 11.43 5.50 14.18
CA GLU A 165 11.52 5.88 15.57
C GLU A 165 10.46 6.92 15.93
N LEU A 166 10.04 6.93 17.19
CA LEU A 166 9.11 7.94 17.70
C LEU A 166 9.87 9.24 17.98
N ASP A 167 9.90 10.14 17.01
CA ASP A 167 10.52 11.47 17.10
C ASP A 167 9.55 12.57 16.70
N ILE A 168 9.26 13.48 17.62
CA ILE A 168 8.34 14.60 17.39
C ILE A 168 8.80 15.53 16.26
N ARG A 169 10.10 15.62 15.99
CA ARG A 169 10.66 16.43 14.89
C ARG A 169 10.24 15.85 13.53
N LEU A 170 10.25 14.51 13.40
CA LEU A 170 9.80 13.84 12.19
C LEU A 170 8.30 14.08 11.97
N ARG A 171 7.50 14.05 13.06
CA ARG A 171 6.08 14.37 13.00
C ARG A 171 5.84 15.81 12.54
N PHE A 172 6.62 16.78 13.02
CA PHE A 172 6.49 18.16 12.57
C PHE A 172 6.91 18.32 11.11
N ARG A 173 7.91 17.58 10.61
CA ARG A 173 8.28 17.59 9.18
C ARG A 173 7.15 17.05 8.30
N ALA A 174 6.56 15.91 8.66
CA ALA A 174 5.40 15.35 7.96
C ALA A 174 4.22 16.35 7.95
N HIS A 175 3.95 16.99 9.09
CA HIS A 175 2.91 18.00 9.21
C HIS A 175 3.18 19.24 8.35
N ALA A 176 4.43 19.71 8.35
CA ALA A 176 4.83 20.87 7.53
C ALA A 176 4.69 20.56 6.02
N LEU A 177 5.09 19.36 5.59
CA LEU A 177 4.88 18.93 4.19
C LEU A 177 3.39 18.93 3.84
N MET A 178 2.55 18.34 4.71
CA MET A 178 1.10 18.30 4.49
C MET A 178 0.52 19.71 4.34
N LEU A 179 0.89 20.66 5.24
CA LEU A 179 0.41 22.03 5.16
C LEU A 179 0.87 22.71 3.86
N TRP A 180 2.14 22.57 3.52
CA TRP A 180 2.68 23.15 2.30
C TRP A 180 2.00 22.59 1.05
N LEU A 181 1.80 21.26 0.94
CA LEU A 181 1.08 20.65 -0.19
C LEU A 181 -0.36 21.14 -0.30
N ARG A 182 -1.06 21.32 0.82
CA ARG A 182 -2.42 21.90 0.83
C ARG A 182 -2.45 23.34 0.30
N GLU A 183 -1.44 24.15 0.65
CA GLU A 183 -1.31 25.51 0.16
C GLU A 183 -1.03 25.59 -1.36
N GLN A 184 -0.32 24.58 -1.91
CA GLN A 184 -0.06 24.50 -3.37
C GLN A 184 -1.34 24.24 -4.17
N ASN A 185 -2.36 23.66 -3.56
CA ASN A 185 -3.66 23.32 -4.19
C ASN A 185 -3.48 22.63 -5.56
N HIS A 186 -2.63 21.59 -5.59
CA HIS A 186 -2.26 20.90 -6.83
C HIS A 186 -3.35 19.88 -7.21
N ASP A 187 -3.93 20.02 -8.42
CA ASP A 187 -5.06 19.21 -8.89
C ASP A 187 -4.81 17.70 -8.89
N ALA A 188 -3.55 17.26 -8.98
CA ALA A 188 -3.19 15.85 -8.92
C ALA A 188 -3.16 15.27 -7.49
N ILE A 189 -3.27 16.09 -6.46
CA ILE A 189 -3.27 15.64 -5.06
C ILE A 189 -4.71 15.62 -4.57
N LEU A 190 -5.28 14.43 -4.45
CA LEU A 190 -6.67 14.23 -4.03
C LEU A 190 -6.79 14.12 -2.51
N GLU A 191 -5.82 13.50 -1.86
CA GLU A 191 -5.83 13.24 -0.42
C GLU A 191 -4.43 13.32 0.17
N LEU A 192 -4.34 13.74 1.42
CA LEU A 192 -3.09 13.79 2.19
C LEU A 192 -3.35 13.20 3.58
N THR A 193 -2.78 12.04 3.84
CA THR A 193 -2.87 11.37 5.14
C THR A 193 -1.53 11.42 5.87
N PRO A 194 -1.37 12.30 6.87
CA PRO A 194 -0.14 12.39 7.64
C PRO A 194 -0.13 11.36 8.77
N ASP A 195 0.99 10.70 8.92
CA ASP A 195 1.33 9.79 10.00
C ASP A 195 2.39 10.43 10.94
N ARG A 196 2.99 9.64 11.84
CA ARG A 196 4.00 10.09 12.82
C ARG A 196 5.27 10.65 12.17
N LYS A 197 5.68 10.09 11.02
CA LYS A 197 6.87 10.51 10.29
C LYS A 197 6.71 10.53 8.78
N SER A 198 5.52 10.25 8.28
CA SER A 198 5.26 10.10 6.85
C SER A 198 3.96 10.79 6.41
N VAL A 199 3.82 10.93 5.10
CA VAL A 199 2.59 11.41 4.41
C VAL A 199 2.35 10.51 3.21
N VAL A 200 1.12 10.07 3.04
CA VAL A 200 0.66 9.34 1.86
C VAL A 200 -0.49 10.09 1.19
#